data_b205b4197a7ca3b989cdc384e5dc4a7d
#
_entry.id   b205b4197a7ca3b989cdc384e5dc4a7d
#
_cell.length_a   1.000
_cell.length_b   1.000
_cell.length_c   1.000
_cell.angle_alpha   90.00
_cell.angle_beta   90.00
_cell.angle_gamma   90.00
#
_symmetry.space_group_name_H-M   'P 1'
#
loop_
_entity.id
_entity.type
_entity.pdbx_description
1 polymer ?
#
loop_
_entity_poly.entity_id
_entity_poly.type
_entity_poly.pdbx_seq_one_letter_code
_entity_poly.pdbx_strand_id
1 'polypeptide(L)'
;MVSKNACLHCGKCEEFCEHPDGCVVCGKCVEICPANARRIAGTRMTSDELAARILKDAAYYRTYNGGVTFSGGEPLLQADFLTEVLQKLPDVHKAIETSGYSDAETFERVLHEMDYFIMDIKLMDDARHRRYTGVSNKSILHNAEILMKSGRPHRLRIPLIPGVNDTVENLDAFAGFVSSVNPLTPIELLPYHKTAGAKYETVGMEYKPIFQTDTKVSTHPEIFEKYGLEATVL
;
A
#
# COMPACT_ATOMS: atom_id res chain seq x y z
N MET A 1 5.08 -8.06 17.06
CA MET A 1 5.20 -6.62 17.43
C MET A 1 5.51 -6.50 18.91
N VAL A 2 6.32 -5.51 19.31
CA VAL A 2 6.67 -5.24 20.73
C VAL A 2 6.41 -3.78 21.03
N SER A 3 5.63 -3.49 22.11
CA SER A 3 5.48 -2.15 22.64
C SER A 3 6.68 -1.85 23.56
N LYS A 4 7.60 -0.99 23.12
CA LYS A 4 8.79 -0.61 23.90
C LYS A 4 8.41 0.02 25.24
N ASN A 5 7.35 0.83 25.25
CA ASN A 5 6.88 1.53 26.47
C ASN A 5 6.24 0.60 27.51
N ALA A 6 5.68 -0.54 27.08
CA ALA A 6 5.08 -1.53 27.97
C ALA A 6 6.06 -2.66 28.34
N CYS A 7 7.20 -2.78 27.67
CA CYS A 7 8.15 -3.86 27.86
C CYS A 7 8.92 -3.69 29.19
N LEU A 8 8.84 -4.72 30.06
CA LEU A 8 9.57 -4.76 31.33
C LEU A 8 11.01 -5.28 31.18
N HIS A 9 11.46 -5.59 29.97
CA HIS A 9 12.76 -6.18 29.68
C HIS A 9 13.10 -7.43 30.51
N CYS A 10 12.09 -8.22 30.88
CA CYS A 10 12.23 -9.41 31.73
C CYS A 10 12.81 -10.66 31.03
N GLY A 11 13.03 -10.64 29.73
CA GLY A 11 13.65 -11.72 28.94
C GLY A 11 12.78 -12.94 28.67
N LYS A 12 11.64 -13.14 29.35
CA LYS A 12 10.81 -14.37 29.26
C LYS A 12 10.44 -14.74 27.81
N CYS A 13 10.12 -13.76 26.97
CA CYS A 13 9.74 -14.01 25.60
C CYS A 13 10.87 -14.53 24.68
N GLU A 14 12.12 -14.33 25.08
CA GLU A 14 13.31 -14.84 24.40
C GLU A 14 13.67 -16.22 24.94
N GLU A 15 13.61 -16.41 26.25
CA GLU A 15 13.86 -17.69 26.91
C GLU A 15 12.90 -18.79 26.45
N PHE A 16 11.61 -18.48 26.26
CA PHE A 16 10.60 -19.43 25.82
C PHE A 16 10.40 -19.51 24.31
N CYS A 17 11.24 -18.82 23.53
CA CYS A 17 11.15 -18.87 22.07
C CYS A 17 11.78 -20.14 21.53
N GLU A 18 11.00 -20.99 20.89
CA GLU A 18 11.48 -22.21 20.21
C GLU A 18 12.07 -21.94 18.83
N HIS A 19 11.99 -20.68 18.35
CA HIS A 19 12.45 -20.25 17.02
C HIS A 19 13.32 -19.00 17.10
N PRO A 20 14.50 -19.06 17.77
CA PRO A 20 15.36 -17.89 17.97
C PRO A 20 15.94 -17.35 16.66
N ASP A 21 16.17 -18.22 15.67
CA ASP A 21 16.78 -17.85 14.37
C ASP A 21 15.77 -17.31 13.34
N GLY A 22 14.46 -17.41 13.62
CA GLY A 22 13.43 -16.92 12.71
C GLY A 22 12.03 -17.04 13.26
N CYS A 23 11.32 -15.93 13.40
CA CYS A 23 9.99 -15.90 13.95
C CYS A 23 8.95 -16.54 13.00
N VAL A 24 8.31 -17.63 13.44
CA VAL A 24 7.22 -18.33 12.74
C VAL A 24 5.83 -17.86 13.18
N VAL A 25 5.75 -16.79 13.96
CA VAL A 25 4.49 -16.19 14.45
C VAL A 25 3.62 -17.18 15.24
N CYS A 26 4.23 -18.10 16.03
CA CYS A 26 3.50 -19.10 16.82
C CYS A 26 2.68 -18.52 17.98
N GLY A 27 2.94 -17.30 18.42
CA GLY A 27 2.17 -16.63 19.49
C GLY A 27 2.67 -16.88 20.92
N LYS A 28 3.50 -17.88 21.19
CA LYS A 28 3.95 -18.24 22.57
C LYS A 28 4.52 -17.06 23.35
N CYS A 29 5.29 -16.18 22.66
CA CYS A 29 5.86 -14.98 23.28
C CYS A 29 4.81 -13.91 23.63
N VAL A 30 3.61 -13.97 23.05
CA VAL A 30 2.48 -13.10 23.41
C VAL A 30 1.82 -13.61 24.68
N GLU A 31 1.56 -14.90 24.76
CA GLU A 31 0.90 -15.55 25.91
C GLU A 31 1.70 -15.42 27.20
N ILE A 32 3.03 -15.55 27.11
CA ILE A 32 3.91 -15.52 28.28
C ILE A 32 4.28 -14.10 28.73
N CYS A 33 3.95 -13.06 27.96
CA CYS A 33 4.35 -11.70 28.27
C CYS A 33 3.56 -11.11 29.47
N PRO A 34 4.16 -10.93 30.66
CA PRO A 34 3.44 -10.47 31.84
C PRO A 34 2.95 -9.02 31.72
N ALA A 35 3.53 -8.24 30.81
CA ALA A 35 3.19 -6.84 30.58
C ALA A 35 2.29 -6.64 29.35
N ASN A 36 1.84 -7.72 28.69
CA ASN A 36 1.12 -7.65 27.42
C ASN A 36 1.81 -6.77 26.36
N ALA A 37 3.14 -6.65 26.44
CA ALA A 37 3.93 -5.81 25.55
C ALA A 37 4.11 -6.41 24.16
N ARG A 38 3.86 -7.71 24.02
CA ARG A 38 3.95 -8.42 22.73
C ARG A 38 2.57 -8.71 22.17
N ARG A 39 2.43 -8.56 20.85
CA ARG A 39 1.22 -8.91 20.12
C ARG A 39 1.56 -9.37 18.70
N ILE A 40 0.72 -10.22 18.13
CA ILE A 40 0.78 -10.55 16.70
C ILE A 40 0.22 -9.36 15.92
N ALA A 41 0.89 -8.96 14.84
CA ALA A 41 0.36 -7.98 13.91
C ALA A 41 -0.54 -8.69 12.90
N GLY A 42 -1.80 -8.31 12.88
CA GLY A 42 -2.79 -8.92 12.02
C GLY A 42 -3.51 -10.11 12.65
N THR A 43 -4.49 -10.61 11.94
CA THR A 43 -5.32 -11.76 12.33
C THR A 43 -5.42 -12.71 11.14
N ARG A 44 -5.23 -14.01 11.36
CA ARG A 44 -5.53 -15.00 10.34
C ARG A 44 -7.05 -15.16 10.27
N MET A 45 -7.59 -15.05 9.08
CA MET A 45 -9.01 -15.21 8.79
C MET A 45 -9.19 -16.01 7.52
N THR A 46 -10.29 -16.75 7.45
CA THR A 46 -10.80 -17.29 6.19
C THR A 46 -11.49 -16.18 5.40
N SER A 47 -11.70 -16.39 4.10
CA SER A 47 -12.45 -15.45 3.26
C SER A 47 -13.90 -15.27 3.75
N ASP A 48 -14.51 -16.31 4.30
CA ASP A 48 -15.86 -16.26 4.91
C ASP A 48 -15.89 -15.38 6.17
N GLU A 49 -14.91 -15.53 7.04
CA GLU A 49 -14.81 -14.74 8.28
C GLU A 49 -14.60 -13.25 7.96
N LEU A 50 -13.73 -12.94 6.97
CA LEU A 50 -13.49 -11.56 6.57
C LEU A 50 -14.72 -10.95 5.88
N ALA A 51 -15.35 -11.67 4.96
CA ALA A 51 -16.57 -11.22 4.31
C ALA A 51 -17.70 -10.98 5.33
N ALA A 52 -17.91 -11.91 6.26
CA ALA A 52 -18.91 -11.77 7.32
C ALA A 52 -18.63 -10.55 8.21
N ARG A 53 -17.36 -10.24 8.47
CA ARG A 53 -16.96 -9.05 9.24
C ARG A 53 -17.26 -7.76 8.47
N ILE A 54 -16.97 -7.69 7.17
CA ILE A 54 -17.25 -6.53 6.31
C ILE A 54 -18.77 -6.31 6.19
N LEU A 55 -19.53 -7.39 6.01
CA LEU A 55 -20.99 -7.33 5.84
C LEU A 55 -21.75 -6.85 7.09
N LYS A 56 -21.15 -6.86 8.27
CA LYS A 56 -21.75 -6.24 9.47
C LYS A 56 -22.06 -4.77 9.27
N ASP A 57 -21.27 -4.08 8.47
CA ASP A 57 -21.40 -2.65 8.19
C ASP A 57 -22.14 -2.36 6.86
N ALA A 58 -22.69 -3.39 6.18
CA ALA A 58 -23.32 -3.24 4.87
C ALA A 58 -24.48 -2.26 4.85
N ALA A 59 -25.26 -2.18 5.94
CA ALA A 59 -26.34 -1.20 6.05
C ALA A 59 -25.81 0.24 6.10
N TYR A 60 -24.69 0.45 6.80
CA TYR A 60 -24.00 1.73 6.87
C TYR A 60 -23.45 2.12 5.49
N TYR A 61 -22.79 1.21 4.78
CA TYR A 61 -22.28 1.46 3.43
C TYR A 61 -23.38 1.92 2.48
N ARG A 62 -24.52 1.24 2.47
CA ARG A 62 -25.69 1.62 1.64
C ARG A 62 -26.24 2.99 2.00
N THR A 63 -26.36 3.30 3.31
CA THR A 63 -26.94 4.56 3.78
C THR A 63 -26.07 5.76 3.41
N TYR A 64 -24.76 5.63 3.50
CA TYR A 64 -23.82 6.74 3.34
C TYR A 64 -23.01 6.66 2.03
N ASN A 65 -23.42 5.81 1.09
CA ASN A 65 -22.74 5.60 -0.19
C ASN A 65 -21.24 5.27 0.02
N GLY A 66 -20.95 4.44 1.02
CA GLY A 66 -19.62 4.01 1.41
C GLY A 66 -19.28 2.62 0.88
N GLY A 67 -18.16 2.08 1.38
CA GLY A 67 -17.68 0.76 1.00
C GLY A 67 -16.47 0.33 1.80
N VAL A 68 -15.73 -0.63 1.27
CA VAL A 68 -14.49 -1.14 1.85
C VAL A 68 -13.30 -0.84 0.97
N THR A 69 -12.18 -0.44 1.57
CA THR A 69 -10.90 -0.30 0.88
C THR A 69 -9.96 -1.43 1.31
N PHE A 70 -9.54 -2.23 0.35
CA PHE A 70 -8.50 -3.24 0.54
C PHE A 70 -7.13 -2.60 0.40
N SER A 71 -6.34 -2.67 1.46
CA SER A 71 -5.01 -2.06 1.57
C SER A 71 -4.13 -2.93 2.48
N GLY A 72 -3.03 -2.40 3.02
CA GLY A 72 -2.20 -3.10 4.01
C GLY A 72 -0.73 -3.04 3.68
N GLY A 73 -0.07 -4.19 3.45
CA GLY A 73 1.20 -4.26 2.73
C GLY A 73 0.93 -4.06 1.24
N GLU A 74 0.97 -5.16 0.48
CA GLU A 74 0.50 -5.17 -0.92
C GLU A 74 -0.63 -6.22 -1.02
N PRO A 75 -1.88 -5.81 -1.25
CA PRO A 75 -3.01 -6.74 -1.29
C PRO A 75 -2.92 -7.75 -2.44
N LEU A 76 -2.27 -7.39 -3.56
CA LEU A 76 -2.07 -8.29 -4.69
C LEU A 76 -1.15 -9.48 -4.39
N LEU A 77 -0.35 -9.42 -3.31
CA LEU A 77 0.41 -10.59 -2.84
C LEU A 77 -0.47 -11.69 -2.24
N GLN A 78 -1.73 -11.39 -1.94
CA GLN A 78 -2.73 -12.32 -1.47
C GLN A 78 -3.95 -12.33 -2.41
N ALA A 79 -3.71 -12.27 -3.72
CA ALA A 79 -4.74 -12.06 -4.73
C ALA A 79 -5.82 -13.17 -4.74
N ASP A 80 -5.46 -14.42 -4.49
CA ASP A 80 -6.42 -15.53 -4.42
C ASP A 80 -7.38 -15.35 -3.25
N PHE A 81 -6.84 -15.09 -2.05
CA PHE A 81 -7.64 -14.77 -0.88
C PHE A 81 -8.50 -13.51 -1.09
N LEU A 82 -7.92 -12.46 -1.69
CA LEU A 82 -8.63 -11.24 -2.02
C LEU A 82 -9.81 -11.53 -2.96
N THR A 83 -9.59 -12.25 -4.04
CA THR A 83 -10.63 -12.62 -5.02
C THR A 83 -11.77 -13.42 -4.37
N GLU A 84 -11.45 -14.40 -3.51
CA GLU A 84 -12.46 -15.14 -2.75
C GLU A 84 -13.33 -14.24 -1.86
N VAL A 85 -12.71 -13.24 -1.21
CA VAL A 85 -13.45 -12.26 -0.39
C VAL A 85 -14.35 -11.38 -1.25
N LEU A 86 -13.81 -10.87 -2.38
CA LEU A 86 -14.56 -9.97 -3.28
C LEU A 86 -15.82 -10.62 -3.83
N GLN A 87 -15.76 -11.91 -4.21
CA GLN A 87 -16.91 -12.70 -4.70
C GLN A 87 -18.02 -12.84 -3.65
N LYS A 88 -17.70 -12.70 -2.35
CA LYS A 88 -18.65 -12.76 -1.23
C LYS A 88 -19.25 -11.39 -0.87
N LEU A 89 -18.89 -10.33 -1.59
CA LEU A 89 -19.31 -8.94 -1.33
C LEU A 89 -20.02 -8.29 -2.53
N PRO A 90 -21.10 -8.89 -3.07
CA PRO A 90 -21.71 -8.41 -4.33
C PRO A 90 -22.27 -6.99 -4.22
N ASP A 91 -22.81 -6.61 -3.05
CA ASP A 91 -23.52 -5.34 -2.83
C ASP A 91 -22.69 -4.31 -2.04
N VAL A 92 -21.38 -4.50 -1.94
CA VAL A 92 -20.47 -3.58 -1.24
C VAL A 92 -19.55 -2.92 -2.26
N HIS A 93 -19.48 -1.59 -2.25
CA HIS A 93 -18.49 -0.87 -3.06
C HIS A 93 -17.08 -1.20 -2.60
N LYS A 94 -16.23 -1.63 -3.54
CA LYS A 94 -14.90 -2.19 -3.29
C LYS A 94 -13.83 -1.31 -3.91
N ALA A 95 -12.98 -0.73 -3.09
CA ALA A 95 -11.79 0.00 -3.51
C ALA A 95 -10.53 -0.78 -3.14
N ILE A 96 -9.46 -0.60 -3.91
CA ILE A 96 -8.15 -1.14 -3.60
C ILE A 96 -7.09 -0.03 -3.61
N GLU A 97 -6.19 -0.09 -2.65
CA GLU A 97 -4.98 0.74 -2.59
C GLU A 97 -3.77 -0.18 -2.76
N THR A 98 -3.06 -0.04 -3.88
CA THR A 98 -2.02 -0.97 -4.32
C THR A 98 -0.87 -0.25 -5.02
N SER A 99 0.31 -0.88 -5.01
CA SER A 99 1.41 -0.51 -5.90
C SER A 99 1.28 -1.10 -7.32
N GLY A 100 0.33 -1.99 -7.52
CA GLY A 100 0.17 -2.74 -8.77
C GLY A 100 1.25 -3.81 -9.01
N TYR A 101 2.01 -4.19 -8.01
CA TYR A 101 3.07 -5.19 -8.13
C TYR A 101 2.50 -6.61 -8.16
N SER A 102 2.20 -7.09 -9.35
CA SER A 102 1.82 -8.47 -9.67
C SER A 102 2.11 -8.76 -11.14
N ASP A 103 1.92 -10.01 -11.57
CA ASP A 103 1.77 -10.31 -13.00
C ASP A 103 0.44 -9.74 -13.54
N ALA A 104 0.35 -9.62 -14.88
CA ALA A 104 -0.80 -9.00 -15.54
C ALA A 104 -2.09 -9.82 -15.34
N GLU A 105 -2.01 -11.14 -15.39
CA GLU A 105 -3.17 -12.02 -15.23
C GLU A 105 -3.80 -11.86 -13.85
N THR A 106 -2.98 -11.85 -12.81
CA THR A 106 -3.40 -11.59 -11.42
C THR A 106 -4.01 -10.19 -11.28
N PHE A 107 -3.40 -9.18 -11.90
CA PHE A 107 -3.90 -7.82 -11.86
C PHE A 107 -5.27 -7.69 -12.53
N GLU A 108 -5.42 -8.22 -13.75
CA GLU A 108 -6.68 -8.18 -14.51
C GLU A 108 -7.81 -8.91 -13.78
N ARG A 109 -7.53 -10.06 -13.15
CA ARG A 109 -8.51 -10.80 -12.35
C ARG A 109 -9.06 -9.94 -11.21
N VAL A 110 -8.20 -9.23 -10.48
CA VAL A 110 -8.62 -8.32 -9.41
C VAL A 110 -9.32 -7.08 -9.97
N LEU A 111 -8.83 -6.57 -11.11
CA LEU A 111 -9.42 -5.40 -11.79
C LEU A 111 -10.90 -5.61 -12.13
N HIS A 112 -11.30 -6.81 -12.52
CA HIS A 112 -12.69 -7.13 -12.83
C HIS A 112 -13.63 -7.06 -11.62
N GLU A 113 -13.13 -7.33 -10.44
CA GLU A 113 -13.91 -7.42 -9.19
C GLU A 113 -13.97 -6.10 -8.40
N MET A 114 -13.13 -5.13 -8.73
CA MET A 114 -13.04 -3.85 -8.02
C MET A 114 -13.85 -2.74 -8.68
N ASP A 115 -14.41 -1.85 -7.86
CA ASP A 115 -15.15 -0.66 -8.32
C ASP A 115 -14.24 0.56 -8.44
N TYR A 116 -13.16 0.64 -7.65
CA TYR A 116 -12.27 1.79 -7.62
C TYR A 116 -10.82 1.40 -7.33
N PHE A 117 -9.88 2.01 -8.06
CA PHE A 117 -8.45 1.81 -7.88
C PHE A 117 -7.74 3.07 -7.41
N ILE A 118 -6.87 2.91 -6.42
CA ILE A 118 -5.90 3.88 -5.98
C ILE A 118 -4.54 3.22 -6.15
N MET A 119 -3.78 3.63 -7.16
CA MET A 119 -2.53 2.96 -7.51
C MET A 119 -1.32 3.89 -7.36
N ASP A 120 -0.34 3.44 -6.59
CA ASP A 120 0.90 4.17 -6.32
C ASP A 120 1.97 3.89 -7.38
N ILE A 121 2.45 4.92 -8.07
CA ILE A 121 3.65 4.88 -8.92
C ILE A 121 4.76 5.67 -8.23
N LYS A 122 5.83 4.98 -7.82
CA LYS A 122 6.86 5.59 -6.96
C LYS A 122 8.02 6.18 -7.75
N LEU A 123 8.49 5.47 -8.78
CA LEU A 123 9.63 5.86 -9.61
C LEU A 123 9.46 5.32 -11.02
N MET A 124 9.78 6.13 -12.03
CA MET A 124 9.71 5.76 -13.45
C MET A 124 10.97 5.02 -13.92
N ASP A 125 12.13 5.38 -13.39
CA ASP A 125 13.39 4.67 -13.69
C ASP A 125 13.48 3.33 -12.95
N ASP A 126 13.64 2.22 -13.69
CA ASP A 126 13.65 0.86 -13.13
C ASP A 126 14.84 0.60 -12.20
N ALA A 127 16.02 1.15 -12.51
CA ALA A 127 17.20 0.96 -11.68
C ALA A 127 17.04 1.67 -10.33
N ARG A 128 16.54 2.91 -10.35
CA ARG A 128 16.21 3.65 -9.13
C ARG A 128 15.08 2.98 -8.36
N HIS A 129 14.04 2.50 -9.05
CA HIS A 129 12.94 1.78 -8.41
C HIS A 129 13.44 0.55 -7.65
N ARG A 130 14.28 -0.29 -8.29
CA ARG A 130 14.92 -1.44 -7.64
C ARG A 130 15.76 -1.04 -6.42
N ARG A 131 16.49 0.05 -6.53
CA ARG A 131 17.34 0.53 -5.42
C ARG A 131 16.52 0.88 -4.18
N TYR A 132 15.34 1.51 -4.34
CA TYR A 132 14.54 2.02 -3.23
C TYR A 132 13.44 1.08 -2.76
N THR A 133 12.97 0.18 -3.61
CA THR A 133 11.85 -0.74 -3.30
C THR A 133 12.25 -2.22 -3.30
N GLY A 134 13.40 -2.55 -3.85
CA GLY A 134 13.89 -3.93 -4.00
C GLY A 134 13.36 -4.66 -5.24
N VAL A 135 12.41 -4.09 -5.99
CA VAL A 135 11.76 -4.75 -7.14
C VAL A 135 11.74 -3.87 -8.38
N SER A 136 11.54 -4.50 -9.56
CA SER A 136 11.35 -3.80 -10.83
C SER A 136 9.99 -3.09 -10.88
N ASN A 137 9.93 -1.94 -11.56
CA ASN A 137 8.68 -1.26 -11.85
C ASN A 137 8.01 -1.69 -13.15
N LYS A 138 8.58 -2.61 -13.91
CA LYS A 138 8.07 -2.99 -15.25
C LYS A 138 6.65 -3.55 -15.21
N SER A 139 6.38 -4.49 -14.29
CA SER A 139 5.01 -5.01 -14.10
C SER A 139 4.08 -3.92 -13.56
N ILE A 140 4.55 -3.05 -12.67
CA ILE A 140 3.79 -1.95 -12.11
C ILE A 140 3.32 -0.99 -13.21
N LEU A 141 4.24 -0.55 -14.08
CA LEU A 141 3.91 0.36 -15.19
C LEU A 141 3.00 -0.30 -16.22
N HIS A 142 3.21 -1.59 -16.50
CA HIS A 142 2.33 -2.35 -17.38
C HIS A 142 0.91 -2.46 -16.80
N ASN A 143 0.77 -2.77 -15.52
CA ASN A 143 -0.52 -2.85 -14.84
C ASN A 143 -1.20 -1.46 -14.73
N ALA A 144 -0.42 -0.39 -14.55
CA ALA A 144 -0.95 0.98 -14.61
C ALA A 144 -1.51 1.31 -16.00
N GLU A 145 -0.85 0.87 -17.08
CA GLU A 145 -1.35 1.02 -18.45
C GLU A 145 -2.66 0.25 -18.65
N ILE A 146 -2.74 -1.00 -18.19
CA ILE A 146 -3.97 -1.80 -18.20
C ILE A 146 -5.09 -1.07 -17.46
N LEU A 147 -4.82 -0.57 -16.24
CA LEU A 147 -5.79 0.16 -15.43
C LEU A 147 -6.31 1.41 -16.15
N MET A 148 -5.42 2.25 -16.65
CA MET A 148 -5.80 3.49 -17.35
C MET A 148 -6.63 3.24 -18.63
N LYS A 149 -6.41 2.11 -19.30
CA LYS A 149 -7.17 1.70 -20.51
C LYS A 149 -8.47 0.96 -20.19
N SER A 150 -8.65 0.46 -18.99
CA SER A 150 -9.78 -0.39 -18.60
C SER A 150 -11.13 0.32 -18.52
N GLY A 151 -11.14 1.64 -18.42
CA GLY A 151 -12.35 2.43 -18.14
C GLY A 151 -12.85 2.31 -16.69
N ARG A 152 -12.20 1.53 -15.83
CA ARG A 152 -12.55 1.46 -14.40
C ARG A 152 -12.23 2.78 -13.69
N PRO A 153 -13.08 3.23 -12.76
CA PRO A 153 -12.77 4.38 -11.92
C PRO A 153 -11.44 4.19 -11.17
N HIS A 154 -10.54 5.14 -11.32
CA HIS A 154 -9.22 5.05 -10.71
C HIS A 154 -8.59 6.41 -10.48
N ARG A 155 -7.50 6.42 -9.71
CA ARG A 155 -6.51 7.50 -9.63
C ARG A 155 -5.13 6.93 -9.49
N LEU A 156 -4.14 7.65 -10.01
CA LEU A 156 -2.74 7.37 -9.76
C LEU A 156 -2.21 8.30 -8.68
N ARG A 157 -1.33 7.78 -7.82
CA ARG A 157 -0.66 8.54 -6.77
C ARG A 157 0.84 8.47 -6.91
N ILE A 158 1.50 9.56 -6.54
CA ILE A 158 2.94 9.57 -6.34
C ILE A 158 3.21 9.95 -4.88
N PRO A 159 3.63 8.98 -4.04
CA PRO A 159 4.19 9.28 -2.72
C PRO A 159 5.54 9.98 -2.90
N LEU A 160 5.57 11.31 -2.76
CA LEU A 160 6.75 12.12 -3.00
C LEU A 160 7.73 12.04 -1.83
N ILE A 161 8.96 11.66 -2.13
CA ILE A 161 10.06 11.57 -1.16
C ILE A 161 11.17 12.55 -1.57
N PRO A 162 11.58 13.46 -0.66
CA PRO A 162 12.55 14.52 -0.97
C PRO A 162 13.86 13.99 -1.56
N GLY A 163 14.26 14.49 -2.73
CA GLY A 163 15.49 14.10 -3.43
C GLY A 163 15.48 12.69 -4.01
N VAL A 164 14.38 11.94 -3.85
CA VAL A 164 14.26 10.58 -4.39
C VAL A 164 13.40 10.56 -5.64
N ASN A 165 12.16 11.00 -5.57
CA ASN A 165 11.23 10.93 -6.70
C ASN A 165 10.47 12.25 -6.95
N ASP A 166 10.72 13.26 -6.15
CA ASP A 166 10.21 14.62 -6.34
C ASP A 166 11.08 15.45 -7.32
N THR A 167 11.80 14.79 -8.21
CA THR A 167 12.71 15.40 -9.20
C THR A 167 11.96 15.68 -10.50
N VAL A 168 12.41 16.73 -11.22
CA VAL A 168 11.87 17.12 -12.53
C VAL A 168 11.84 15.93 -13.49
N GLU A 169 12.94 15.15 -13.54
CA GLU A 169 13.08 14.01 -14.46
C GLU A 169 12.04 12.92 -14.16
N ASN A 170 11.80 12.61 -12.89
CA ASN A 170 10.83 11.58 -12.52
C ASN A 170 9.40 12.02 -12.78
N LEU A 171 9.07 13.26 -12.43
CA LEU A 171 7.73 13.80 -12.61
C LEU A 171 7.40 14.05 -14.08
N ASP A 172 8.37 14.50 -14.89
CA ASP A 172 8.22 14.66 -16.34
C ASP A 172 8.00 13.30 -17.03
N ALA A 173 8.79 12.29 -16.66
CA ALA A 173 8.60 10.92 -17.16
C ALA A 173 7.23 10.34 -16.77
N PHE A 174 6.77 10.58 -15.53
CA PHE A 174 5.45 10.14 -15.07
C PHE A 174 4.34 10.87 -15.83
N ALA A 175 4.41 12.20 -15.94
CA ALA A 175 3.40 12.98 -16.64
C ALA A 175 3.33 12.59 -18.13
N GLY A 176 4.48 12.39 -18.79
CA GLY A 176 4.55 11.91 -20.16
C GLY A 176 3.92 10.52 -20.32
N PHE A 177 4.18 9.60 -19.39
CA PHE A 177 3.56 8.27 -19.38
C PHE A 177 2.03 8.35 -19.25
N VAL A 178 1.51 9.07 -18.28
CA VAL A 178 0.06 9.21 -18.06
C VAL A 178 -0.61 9.88 -19.27
N SER A 179 -0.05 10.99 -19.75
CA SER A 179 -0.57 11.71 -20.92
C SER A 179 -0.63 10.84 -22.18
N SER A 180 0.37 9.96 -22.39
CA SER A 180 0.42 9.06 -23.54
C SER A 180 -0.62 7.93 -23.52
N VAL A 181 -1.09 7.54 -22.32
CA VAL A 181 -2.03 6.43 -22.15
C VAL A 181 -3.47 6.92 -21.94
N ASN A 182 -3.68 7.80 -20.96
CA ASN A 182 -4.99 8.37 -20.68
C ASN A 182 -4.84 9.73 -19.95
N PRO A 183 -4.92 10.85 -20.66
CA PRO A 183 -4.74 12.19 -20.09
C PRO A 183 -5.86 12.62 -19.12
N LEU A 184 -6.95 11.86 -19.01
CA LEU A 184 -8.03 12.12 -18.07
C LEU A 184 -7.84 11.43 -16.72
N THR A 185 -6.73 10.69 -16.54
CA THR A 185 -6.43 10.01 -15.28
C THR A 185 -6.20 11.01 -14.15
N PRO A 186 -6.97 10.98 -13.06
CA PRO A 186 -6.72 11.81 -11.89
C PRO A 186 -5.39 11.46 -11.22
N ILE A 187 -4.62 12.47 -10.86
CA ILE A 187 -3.30 12.32 -10.23
C ILE A 187 -3.33 12.96 -8.84
N GLU A 188 -2.79 12.26 -7.86
CA GLU A 188 -2.57 12.78 -6.51
C GLU A 188 -1.08 12.73 -6.14
N LEU A 189 -0.56 13.85 -5.68
CA LEU A 189 0.78 13.98 -5.14
C LEU A 189 0.68 13.92 -3.62
N LEU A 190 1.35 12.94 -3.01
CA LEU A 190 1.36 12.71 -1.57
C LEU A 190 2.71 13.14 -0.98
N PRO A 191 2.82 14.34 -0.41
CA PRO A 191 4.06 14.77 0.22
C PRO A 191 4.46 13.85 1.37
N TYR A 192 5.75 13.59 1.52
CA TYR A 192 6.30 12.76 2.59
C TYR A 192 5.90 13.28 3.98
N HIS A 193 5.47 12.36 4.85
CA HIS A 193 5.18 12.61 6.26
C HIS A 193 6.15 11.88 7.18
N LYS A 194 6.68 12.56 8.20
CA LYS A 194 7.62 12.00 9.19
C LYS A 194 7.06 10.85 10.04
N THR A 195 5.75 10.61 10.01
CA THR A 195 5.09 9.53 10.76
C THR A 195 5.38 8.13 10.25
N ALA A 196 6.01 7.98 9.06
CA ALA A 196 6.34 6.68 8.48
C ALA A 196 7.20 5.80 9.41
N GLY A 197 8.11 6.41 10.21
CA GLY A 197 8.98 5.71 11.15
C GLY A 197 8.25 4.94 12.25
N ALA A 198 7.08 5.39 12.67
CA ALA A 198 6.33 4.76 13.76
C ALA A 198 5.91 3.31 13.44
N LYS A 199 5.65 2.98 12.17
CA LYS A 199 5.31 1.61 11.74
C LYS A 199 6.50 0.66 11.87
N TYR A 200 7.72 1.12 11.58
CA TYR A 200 8.94 0.31 11.70
C TYR A 200 9.21 -0.08 13.16
N GLU A 201 9.07 0.87 14.07
CA GLU A 201 9.25 0.59 15.50
C GLU A 201 8.28 -0.49 16.02
N THR A 202 7.03 -0.48 15.55
CA THR A 202 6.01 -1.45 16.00
C THR A 202 6.35 -2.89 15.58
N VAL A 203 7.10 -3.08 14.49
CA VAL A 203 7.54 -4.40 14.03
C VAL A 203 8.98 -4.72 14.44
N GLY A 204 9.59 -3.89 15.30
CA GLY A 204 10.95 -4.10 15.80
C GLY A 204 12.05 -3.77 14.80
N MET A 205 11.71 -3.07 13.73
CA MET A 205 12.66 -2.59 12.73
C MET A 205 13.11 -1.17 13.05
N GLU A 206 14.35 -0.84 12.69
CA GLU A 206 14.83 0.53 12.77
C GLU A 206 14.49 1.28 11.48
N TYR A 207 13.87 2.45 11.59
CA TYR A 207 13.63 3.31 10.46
C TYR A 207 14.91 4.09 10.12
N LYS A 208 15.56 3.72 9.03
CA LYS A 208 16.78 4.37 8.52
C LYS A 208 16.54 4.91 7.11
N PRO A 209 15.89 6.09 6.99
CA PRO A 209 15.70 6.69 5.68
C PRO A 209 17.05 7.07 5.06
N ILE A 210 17.23 6.74 3.78
CA ILE A 210 18.44 7.08 3.01
C ILE A 210 18.32 8.43 2.30
N PHE A 211 17.34 9.23 2.72
CA PHE A 211 17.05 10.58 2.24
C PHE A 211 16.89 11.55 3.42
N GLN A 212 16.95 12.85 3.15
CA GLN A 212 16.81 13.89 4.19
C GLN A 212 15.34 14.12 4.51
N THR A 213 14.92 13.72 5.71
CA THR A 213 13.51 13.79 6.15
C THR A 213 12.99 15.20 6.45
N ASP A 214 13.90 16.17 6.59
CA ASP A 214 13.58 17.57 6.90
C ASP A 214 13.48 18.48 5.66
N THR A 215 13.81 17.94 4.49
CA THR A 215 13.72 18.67 3.23
C THR A 215 12.26 18.77 2.78
N LYS A 216 11.85 19.96 2.33
CA LYS A 216 10.52 20.16 1.75
C LYS A 216 10.46 19.45 0.40
N VAL A 217 9.35 18.75 0.17
CA VAL A 217 9.04 18.09 -1.10
C VAL A 217 8.77 19.14 -2.20
N SER A 218 9.26 18.89 -3.40
CA SER A 218 8.93 19.66 -4.60
C SER A 218 7.82 18.97 -5.39
N THR A 219 6.77 19.69 -5.74
CA THR A 219 5.58 19.15 -6.44
C THR A 219 5.56 19.44 -7.94
N HIS A 220 6.30 20.45 -8.40
CA HIS A 220 6.47 20.82 -9.80
C HIS A 220 5.16 20.84 -10.62
N PRO A 221 4.13 21.62 -10.22
CA PRO A 221 2.83 21.64 -10.90
C PRO A 221 2.92 22.01 -12.38
N GLU A 222 3.88 22.84 -12.74
CA GLU A 222 4.16 23.26 -14.12
C GLU A 222 4.46 22.08 -15.07
N ILE A 223 4.96 20.96 -14.55
CA ILE A 223 5.20 19.75 -15.34
C ILE A 223 3.87 19.14 -15.77
N PHE A 224 2.91 19.00 -14.86
CA PHE A 224 1.61 18.41 -15.17
C PHE A 224 0.81 19.31 -16.12
N GLU A 225 0.85 20.63 -15.92
CA GLU A 225 0.25 21.61 -16.82
C GLU A 225 0.78 21.51 -18.24
N LYS A 226 2.10 21.32 -18.43
CA LYS A 226 2.74 21.12 -19.74
C LYS A 226 2.13 19.95 -20.52
N TYR A 227 1.68 18.91 -19.84
CA TYR A 227 1.04 17.72 -20.44
C TYR A 227 -0.49 17.80 -20.45
N GLY A 228 -1.09 18.90 -19.98
CA GLY A 228 -2.55 19.05 -19.87
C GLY A 228 -3.18 18.14 -18.83
N LEU A 229 -2.42 17.76 -17.79
CA LEU A 229 -2.84 16.89 -16.71
C LEU A 229 -3.24 17.69 -15.47
N GLU A 230 -4.26 17.24 -14.76
CA GLU A 230 -4.65 17.77 -13.46
C GLU A 230 -4.00 16.94 -12.33
N ALA A 231 -3.16 17.57 -11.51
CA ALA A 231 -2.54 16.95 -10.36
C ALA A 231 -2.90 17.68 -9.07
N THR A 232 -3.45 16.97 -8.10
CA THR A 232 -3.83 17.50 -6.78
C THR A 232 -2.77 17.14 -5.74
N VAL A 233 -2.37 18.10 -4.93
CA VAL A 233 -1.50 17.89 -3.76
C VAL A 233 -2.37 17.67 -2.53
N LEU A 234 -2.18 16.55 -1.81
CA LEU A 234 -2.94 16.19 -0.60
C LEU A 234 -2.23 16.61 0.69
#